data_8e574f2e734c57daa116eb7755fdf812
#
_entry.id   8e574f2e734c57daa116eb7755fdf812
#
_cell.length_a   1.000
_cell.length_b   1.000
_cell.length_c   1.000
_cell.angle_alpha   90.00
_cell.angle_beta   90.00
_cell.angle_gamma   90.00
#
_symmetry.space_group_name_H-M   'P 1'
#
loop_
_entity.id
_entity.type
_entity.pdbx_description
1 polymer ?
#
loop_
_entity_poly.entity_id
_entity_poly.type
_entity_poly.pdbx_seq_one_letter_code
_entity_poly.pdbx_strand_id
1 'polypeptide(L)'
;VYDKYFHPNVLPLDDQRIWDALGKVSVINTFQFDSQVGAQVAKKLKPQNVLEMADANGLMRLMGEDGEERPMDKYYRFKQNIQLWYDEMTKFGLTKDEQKTLEPYFKSSYGVPPSQEQLMRMLMDDKICHFSLGEANAARKIVGKKQMNKIPALHEKVLEQAASEKLGQYVWKCGVGPQMGYSFSVIHALAYSFIGVQTLFIATNWNPIYWDCACLIVNSGSLEDDNELEIEEDEDIESISVKKTASTDYGKIAKAMGEIM
;
A
#
# COMPACT_ATOMS: atom_id res chain seq x y z
N VAL A 1 -28.09 -4.62 5.78
CA VAL A 1 -27.55 -4.56 4.41
C VAL A 1 -26.04 -4.71 4.44
N TYR A 2 -25.32 -3.89 5.24
CA TYR A 2 -23.86 -3.93 5.31
C TYR A 2 -23.31 -5.33 5.64
N ASP A 3 -23.73 -5.93 6.76
CA ASP A 3 -23.22 -7.25 7.19
C ASP A 3 -23.51 -8.37 6.21
N LYS A 4 -24.55 -8.21 5.39
CA LYS A 4 -24.96 -9.24 4.42
C LYS A 4 -24.17 -9.16 3.10
N TYR A 5 -23.77 -7.96 2.68
CA TYR A 5 -23.23 -7.75 1.33
C TYR A 5 -21.85 -7.09 1.29
N PHE A 6 -21.51 -6.28 2.27
CA PHE A 6 -20.33 -5.40 2.21
C PHE A 6 -19.30 -5.64 3.30
N HIS A 7 -19.64 -6.43 4.34
CA HIS A 7 -18.66 -6.76 5.37
C HIS A 7 -17.48 -7.54 4.73
N PRO A 8 -16.22 -7.26 5.11
CA PRO A 8 -15.04 -7.91 4.51
C PRO A 8 -15.11 -9.44 4.43
N ASN A 9 -15.76 -10.09 5.40
CA ASN A 9 -15.89 -11.55 5.46
C ASN A 9 -16.88 -12.15 4.44
N VAL A 10 -17.68 -11.33 3.76
CA VAL A 10 -18.68 -11.78 2.79
C VAL A 10 -18.40 -11.29 1.37
N LEU A 11 -17.38 -10.45 1.21
CA LEU A 11 -16.97 -9.98 -0.11
C LEU A 11 -16.41 -11.15 -0.94
N PRO A 12 -16.81 -11.28 -2.20
CA PRO A 12 -16.32 -12.32 -3.10
C PRO A 12 -14.93 -11.95 -3.63
N LEU A 13 -13.89 -12.19 -2.80
CA LEU A 13 -12.50 -11.80 -3.12
C LEU A 13 -11.90 -12.60 -4.29
N ASP A 14 -12.56 -13.65 -4.72
CA ASP A 14 -12.24 -14.50 -5.89
C ASP A 14 -13.00 -14.09 -7.17
N ASP A 15 -13.86 -13.07 -7.11
CA ASP A 15 -14.57 -12.57 -8.29
C ASP A 15 -13.61 -11.78 -9.22
N GLN A 16 -13.25 -12.40 -10.34
CA GLN A 16 -12.32 -11.81 -11.31
C GLN A 16 -12.80 -10.47 -11.88
N ARG A 17 -14.11 -10.20 -11.92
CA ARG A 17 -14.66 -8.94 -12.42
C ARG A 17 -14.17 -7.75 -11.61
N ILE A 18 -14.00 -7.93 -10.28
CA ILE A 18 -13.48 -6.90 -9.36
C ILE A 18 -12.04 -6.52 -9.77
N TRP A 19 -11.19 -7.53 -9.97
CA TRP A 19 -9.78 -7.33 -10.31
C TRP A 19 -9.58 -6.80 -11.73
N ASP A 20 -10.40 -7.25 -12.66
CA ASP A 20 -10.41 -6.72 -14.03
C ASP A 20 -10.83 -5.24 -14.06
N ALA A 21 -11.85 -4.86 -13.29
CA ALA A 21 -12.29 -3.48 -13.17
C ALA A 21 -11.18 -2.60 -12.57
N LEU A 22 -10.49 -3.07 -11.52
CA LEU A 22 -9.34 -2.37 -10.95
C LEU A 22 -8.21 -2.20 -11.98
N GLY A 23 -7.83 -3.28 -12.66
CA GLY A 23 -6.75 -3.25 -13.65
C GLY A 23 -7.03 -2.38 -14.88
N LYS A 24 -8.31 -2.22 -15.24
CA LYS A 24 -8.77 -1.30 -16.30
C LYS A 24 -8.99 0.12 -15.80
N VAL A 25 -9.09 0.31 -14.47
CA VAL A 25 -9.49 1.58 -13.84
C VAL A 25 -10.84 2.06 -14.39
N SER A 26 -11.79 1.12 -14.47
CA SER A 26 -13.12 1.35 -15.05
C SER A 26 -14.18 1.80 -14.04
N VAL A 27 -13.80 1.94 -12.76
CA VAL A 27 -14.67 2.37 -11.66
C VAL A 27 -14.16 3.67 -11.08
N ILE A 28 -14.98 4.72 -11.14
CA ILE A 28 -14.66 6.02 -10.56
C ILE A 28 -14.62 5.96 -9.04
N ASN A 29 -13.85 6.85 -8.41
CA ASN A 29 -13.72 6.95 -6.96
C ASN A 29 -13.32 5.61 -6.28
N THR A 30 -12.60 4.72 -6.99
CA THR A 30 -12.01 3.55 -6.34
C THR A 30 -10.99 4.02 -5.31
N PHE A 31 -11.28 3.76 -4.03
CA PHE A 31 -10.50 4.31 -2.93
C PHE A 31 -9.00 4.03 -3.08
N GLN A 32 -8.17 5.07 -2.97
CA GLN A 32 -6.72 5.11 -3.20
C GLN A 32 -6.28 4.98 -4.68
N PHE A 33 -7.12 4.49 -5.59
CA PHE A 33 -6.77 4.27 -7.00
C PHE A 33 -7.46 5.25 -7.96
N ASP A 34 -8.20 6.21 -7.44
CA ASP A 34 -8.86 7.29 -8.16
C ASP A 34 -7.92 8.44 -8.56
N SER A 35 -6.76 8.55 -7.91
CA SER A 35 -5.72 9.51 -8.26
C SER A 35 -4.96 9.09 -9.52
N GLN A 36 -4.34 10.05 -10.23
CA GLN A 36 -3.54 9.75 -11.42
C GLN A 36 -2.44 8.70 -11.12
N VAL A 37 -1.76 8.82 -9.98
CA VAL A 37 -0.72 7.86 -9.58
C VAL A 37 -1.33 6.49 -9.27
N GLY A 38 -2.42 6.45 -8.51
CA GLY A 38 -3.13 5.22 -8.18
C GLY A 38 -3.62 4.48 -9.42
N ALA A 39 -4.22 5.19 -10.36
CA ALA A 39 -4.68 4.65 -11.64
C ALA A 39 -3.52 4.05 -12.47
N GLN A 40 -2.37 4.75 -12.55
CA GLN A 40 -1.18 4.23 -13.23
C GLN A 40 -0.66 2.96 -12.58
N VAL A 41 -0.62 2.91 -11.23
CA VAL A 41 -0.19 1.73 -10.48
C VAL A 41 -1.14 0.56 -10.71
N ALA A 42 -2.46 0.77 -10.63
CA ALA A 42 -3.47 -0.27 -10.90
C ALA A 42 -3.34 -0.85 -12.31
N LYS A 43 -3.22 0.00 -13.31
CA LYS A 43 -3.04 -0.41 -14.73
C LYS A 43 -1.74 -1.19 -14.94
N LYS A 44 -0.65 -0.80 -14.26
CA LYS A 44 0.64 -1.45 -14.39
C LYS A 44 0.72 -2.77 -13.64
N LEU A 45 0.37 -2.77 -12.35
CA LEU A 45 0.54 -3.94 -11.50
C LEU A 45 -0.59 -4.95 -11.65
N LYS A 46 -1.79 -4.51 -12.07
CA LYS A 46 -2.99 -5.34 -12.24
C LYS A 46 -3.18 -6.29 -11.06
N PRO A 47 -3.46 -5.77 -9.85
CA PRO A 47 -3.67 -6.61 -8.68
C PRO A 47 -4.77 -7.65 -8.93
N GLN A 48 -4.56 -8.88 -8.47
CA GLN A 48 -5.49 -10.02 -8.66
C GLN A 48 -6.08 -10.52 -7.33
N ASN A 49 -5.73 -9.87 -6.24
CA ASN A 49 -6.23 -10.18 -4.91
C ASN A 49 -5.97 -9.00 -3.96
N VAL A 50 -6.56 -9.05 -2.76
CA VAL A 50 -6.49 -7.98 -1.76
C VAL A 50 -5.07 -7.74 -1.26
N LEU A 51 -4.21 -8.76 -1.22
CA LEU A 51 -2.81 -8.62 -0.78
C LEU A 51 -2.01 -7.84 -1.83
N GLU A 52 -2.15 -8.19 -3.10
CA GLU A 52 -1.51 -7.45 -4.19
C GLU A 52 -2.02 -6.00 -4.29
N MET A 53 -3.30 -5.78 -3.99
CA MET A 53 -3.86 -4.43 -3.91
C MET A 53 -3.26 -3.64 -2.73
N ALA A 54 -3.03 -4.31 -1.59
CA ALA A 54 -2.34 -3.71 -0.44
C ALA A 54 -0.86 -3.41 -0.77
N ASP A 55 -0.16 -4.32 -1.45
CA ASP A 55 1.19 -4.07 -1.94
C ASP A 55 1.22 -2.87 -2.90
N ALA A 56 0.28 -2.77 -3.83
CA ALA A 56 0.15 -1.64 -4.75
C ALA A 56 -0.03 -0.31 -4.01
N ASN A 57 -0.85 -0.29 -2.95
CA ASN A 57 -1.00 0.87 -2.07
C ASN A 57 0.32 1.30 -1.40
N GLY A 58 1.14 0.33 -0.99
CA GLY A 58 2.48 0.59 -0.44
C GLY A 58 3.45 1.09 -1.50
N LEU A 59 3.53 0.37 -2.61
CA LEU A 59 4.50 0.60 -3.69
C LEU A 59 4.35 1.97 -4.38
N MET A 60 3.13 2.51 -4.47
CA MET A 60 2.93 3.84 -5.06
C MET A 60 3.62 4.96 -4.29
N ARG A 61 4.01 4.72 -3.05
CA ARG A 61 4.65 5.69 -2.15
C ARG A 61 6.14 5.44 -1.94
N LEU A 62 6.65 4.27 -2.37
CA LEU A 62 8.06 3.95 -2.25
C LEU A 62 8.86 4.64 -3.36
N MET A 63 9.89 5.36 -2.96
CA MET A 63 10.81 6.02 -3.87
C MET A 63 12.02 5.10 -4.10
N GLY A 64 12.47 4.99 -5.34
CA GLY A 64 13.76 4.37 -5.63
C GLY A 64 14.92 5.29 -5.22
N GLU A 65 16.10 4.73 -5.01
CA GLU A 65 17.33 5.50 -4.93
C GLU A 65 17.71 5.98 -6.32
N ASP A 66 18.40 7.13 -6.40
CA ASP A 66 18.84 7.70 -7.67
C ASP A 66 19.73 6.72 -8.45
N GLY A 67 19.34 6.41 -9.68
CA GLY A 67 20.04 5.44 -10.54
C GLY A 67 19.68 3.97 -10.35
N GLU A 68 18.83 3.64 -9.37
CA GLU A 68 18.33 2.28 -9.14
C GLU A 68 16.93 2.09 -9.76
N GLU A 69 16.60 0.83 -10.08
CA GLU A 69 15.25 0.46 -10.54
C GLU A 69 14.23 0.72 -9.41
N ARG A 70 13.14 1.43 -9.72
CA ARG A 70 12.12 1.73 -8.71
C ARG A 70 11.48 0.45 -8.14
N PRO A 71 11.12 0.43 -6.85
CA PRO A 71 10.50 -0.74 -6.20
C PRO A 71 9.28 -1.28 -6.96
N MET A 72 8.43 -0.39 -7.49
CA MET A 72 7.26 -0.75 -8.28
C MET A 72 7.63 -1.44 -9.61
N ASP A 73 8.68 -0.99 -10.29
CA ASP A 73 9.14 -1.57 -11.57
C ASP A 73 9.72 -2.96 -11.33
N LYS A 74 10.49 -3.10 -10.25
CA LYS A 74 11.05 -4.37 -9.78
C LYS A 74 9.96 -5.37 -9.40
N TYR A 75 8.96 -4.94 -8.62
CA TYR A 75 7.79 -5.74 -8.28
C TYR A 75 7.05 -6.22 -9.53
N TYR A 76 6.76 -5.34 -10.49
CA TYR A 76 6.11 -5.70 -11.73
C TYR A 76 6.90 -6.76 -12.51
N ARG A 77 8.19 -6.55 -12.67
CA ARG A 77 9.10 -7.46 -13.39
C ARG A 77 9.13 -8.84 -12.76
N PHE A 78 9.24 -8.93 -11.45
CA PHE A 78 9.27 -10.20 -10.71
C PHE A 78 7.89 -10.88 -10.65
N LYS A 79 6.81 -10.09 -10.64
CA LYS A 79 5.44 -10.62 -10.75
C LYS A 79 5.23 -11.33 -12.09
N GLN A 80 5.78 -10.81 -13.18
CA GLN A 80 5.71 -11.48 -14.49
C GLN A 80 6.53 -12.78 -14.53
N ASN A 81 7.66 -12.82 -13.86
CA ASN A 81 8.51 -14.00 -13.76
C ASN A 81 9.32 -13.98 -12.46
N ILE A 82 8.86 -14.74 -11.47
CA ILE A 82 9.49 -14.82 -10.15
C ILE A 82 10.93 -15.40 -10.20
N GLN A 83 11.27 -16.14 -11.26
CA GLN A 83 12.63 -16.66 -11.43
C GLN A 83 13.66 -15.54 -11.53
N LEU A 84 13.28 -14.39 -12.08
CA LEU A 84 14.17 -13.22 -12.17
C LEU A 84 14.60 -12.70 -10.79
N TRP A 85 13.77 -12.87 -9.76
CA TRP A 85 14.16 -12.55 -8.38
C TRP A 85 15.22 -13.54 -7.85
N TYR A 86 15.05 -14.84 -8.10
CA TYR A 86 16.04 -15.84 -7.73
C TYR A 86 17.37 -15.66 -8.48
N ASP A 87 17.30 -15.28 -9.75
CA ASP A 87 18.47 -14.97 -10.56
C ASP A 87 19.19 -13.71 -10.04
N GLU A 88 18.45 -12.70 -9.62
CA GLU A 88 19.00 -11.49 -8.97
C GLU A 88 19.75 -11.86 -7.67
N MET A 89 19.14 -12.67 -6.79
CA MET A 89 19.77 -13.13 -5.57
C MET A 89 21.05 -13.95 -5.86
N THR A 90 20.99 -14.81 -6.87
CA THR A 90 22.15 -15.62 -7.29
C THR A 90 23.27 -14.72 -7.83
N LYS A 91 22.94 -13.74 -8.67
CA LYS A 91 23.89 -12.75 -9.21
C LYS A 91 24.49 -11.87 -8.10
N PHE A 92 23.72 -11.58 -7.07
CA PHE A 92 24.19 -10.85 -5.90
C PHE A 92 25.21 -11.66 -5.07
N GLY A 93 25.19 -13.00 -5.20
CA GLY A 93 26.09 -13.93 -4.55
C GLY A 93 25.49 -14.65 -3.36
N LEU A 94 24.15 -14.67 -3.22
CA LEU A 94 23.48 -15.43 -2.16
C LEU A 94 23.47 -16.92 -2.47
N THR A 95 23.75 -17.73 -1.46
CA THR A 95 23.59 -19.20 -1.50
C THR A 95 22.13 -19.62 -1.60
N LYS A 96 21.86 -20.86 -2.01
CA LYS A 96 20.49 -21.37 -2.07
C LYS A 96 19.78 -21.41 -0.72
N ASP A 97 20.51 -21.64 0.35
CA ASP A 97 19.96 -21.63 1.71
C ASP A 97 19.58 -20.20 2.15
N GLU A 98 20.41 -19.20 1.85
CA GLU A 98 20.08 -17.79 2.11
C GLU A 98 18.88 -17.31 1.28
N GLN A 99 18.80 -17.69 0.00
CA GLN A 99 17.65 -17.41 -0.85
C GLN A 99 16.37 -17.98 -0.22
N LYS A 100 16.41 -19.25 0.23
CA LYS A 100 15.29 -19.91 0.89
C LYS A 100 14.90 -19.23 2.21
N THR A 101 15.86 -18.73 2.96
CA THR A 101 15.62 -17.99 4.22
C THR A 101 14.88 -16.66 3.96
N LEU A 102 15.12 -16.02 2.81
CA LEU A 102 14.43 -14.77 2.44
C LEU A 102 13.00 -14.99 1.90
N GLU A 103 12.65 -16.18 1.40
CA GLU A 103 11.34 -16.44 0.80
C GLU A 103 10.15 -16.03 1.67
N PRO A 104 10.09 -16.32 2.99
CA PRO A 104 8.94 -15.96 3.84
C PRO A 104 8.66 -14.46 3.93
N TYR A 105 9.65 -13.62 3.62
CA TYR A 105 9.58 -12.17 3.74
C TYR A 105 9.41 -11.45 2.41
N PHE A 106 9.86 -12.04 1.31
CA PHE A 106 9.91 -11.39 0.01
C PHE A 106 9.00 -12.03 -1.04
N LYS A 107 8.77 -13.34 -0.97
CA LYS A 107 8.12 -14.08 -2.07
C LYS A 107 6.67 -13.65 -2.28
N SER A 108 5.91 -13.39 -1.20
CA SER A 108 4.50 -12.98 -1.30
C SER A 108 4.32 -11.60 -1.92
N SER A 109 5.34 -10.77 -1.89
CA SER A 109 5.40 -9.44 -2.51
C SER A 109 6.44 -9.38 -3.64
N TYR A 110 6.60 -10.50 -4.35
CA TYR A 110 7.43 -10.62 -5.55
C TYR A 110 8.83 -9.99 -5.39
N GLY A 111 9.53 -10.34 -4.32
CA GLY A 111 10.89 -9.88 -4.08
C GLY A 111 11.04 -8.42 -3.64
N VAL A 112 9.95 -7.71 -3.37
CA VAL A 112 9.97 -6.33 -2.90
C VAL A 112 9.10 -6.19 -1.65
N PRO A 113 9.67 -6.14 -0.43
CA PRO A 113 8.88 -6.03 0.81
C PRO A 113 8.40 -4.58 0.99
N PRO A 114 7.10 -4.28 0.78
CA PRO A 114 6.62 -2.90 0.84
C PRO A 114 6.24 -2.44 2.25
N SER A 115 6.22 -3.34 3.25
CA SER A 115 5.67 -3.02 4.57
C SER A 115 6.69 -3.04 5.69
N GLN A 116 6.43 -2.21 6.70
CA GLN A 116 7.24 -2.14 7.92
C GLN A 116 7.22 -3.46 8.72
N GLU A 117 6.15 -4.22 8.65
CA GLU A 117 6.00 -5.50 9.32
C GLU A 117 6.90 -6.56 8.68
N GLN A 118 7.01 -6.58 7.34
CA GLN A 118 7.96 -7.44 6.64
C GLN A 118 9.40 -7.09 7.00
N LEU A 119 9.73 -5.78 7.03
CA LEU A 119 11.05 -5.30 7.46
C LEU A 119 11.38 -5.78 8.88
N MET A 120 10.49 -5.55 9.84
CA MET A 120 10.74 -5.94 11.23
C MET A 120 10.92 -7.45 11.38
N ARG A 121 10.01 -8.24 10.78
CA ARG A 121 10.07 -9.72 10.84
C ARG A 121 11.36 -10.26 10.22
N MET A 122 11.78 -9.70 9.09
CA MET A 122 13.03 -10.06 8.43
C MET A 122 14.26 -9.77 9.32
N LEU A 123 14.34 -8.57 9.92
CA LEU A 123 15.44 -8.22 10.80
C LEU A 123 15.48 -9.06 12.08
N MET A 124 14.34 -9.55 12.55
CA MET A 124 14.21 -10.38 13.76
C MET A 124 14.52 -11.86 13.53
N ASP A 125 14.59 -12.33 12.29
CA ASP A 125 14.86 -13.73 11.99
C ASP A 125 16.29 -14.09 12.38
N ASP A 126 16.45 -15.17 13.18
CA ASP A 126 17.73 -15.65 13.69
C ASP A 126 18.72 -16.06 12.59
N LYS A 127 18.21 -16.42 11.41
CA LYS A 127 19.01 -16.78 10.23
C LYS A 127 19.34 -15.59 9.34
N ILE A 128 18.85 -14.40 9.68
CA ILE A 128 19.07 -13.16 8.89
C ILE A 128 19.88 -12.17 9.70
N CYS A 129 19.28 -11.43 10.64
CA CYS A 129 19.94 -10.37 11.40
C CYS A 129 19.79 -10.50 12.91
N HIS A 130 18.96 -11.41 13.40
CA HIS A 130 18.82 -11.73 14.83
C HIS A 130 18.51 -10.51 15.75
N PHE A 131 17.79 -9.52 15.23
CA PHE A 131 17.40 -8.35 16.03
C PHE A 131 16.34 -8.74 17.07
N SER A 132 16.45 -8.19 18.27
CA SER A 132 15.33 -8.18 19.21
C SER A 132 14.16 -7.34 18.67
N LEU A 133 12.96 -7.54 19.21
CA LEU A 133 11.78 -6.74 18.87
C LEU A 133 12.02 -5.23 19.08
N GLY A 134 12.76 -4.86 20.16
CA GLY A 134 13.11 -3.48 20.45
C GLY A 134 14.00 -2.86 19.37
N GLU A 135 15.00 -3.59 18.93
CA GLU A 135 15.93 -3.17 17.87
C GLU A 135 15.24 -3.08 16.51
N ALA A 136 14.43 -4.06 16.15
CA ALA A 136 13.65 -4.04 14.91
C ALA A 136 12.67 -2.86 14.86
N ASN A 137 12.01 -2.56 15.99
CA ASN A 137 11.11 -1.40 16.08
C ASN A 137 11.91 -0.06 16.04
N ALA A 138 13.10 -0.01 16.61
CA ALA A 138 13.98 1.16 16.47
C ALA A 138 14.42 1.34 15.01
N ALA A 139 14.83 0.26 14.33
CA ALA A 139 15.18 0.26 12.91
C ALA A 139 14.04 0.78 12.05
N ARG A 140 12.82 0.26 12.23
CA ARG A 140 11.61 0.73 11.55
C ARG A 140 11.39 2.24 11.70
N LYS A 141 11.56 2.78 12.93
CA LYS A 141 11.41 4.21 13.21
C LYS A 141 12.50 5.06 12.55
N ILE A 142 13.73 4.56 12.51
CA ILE A 142 14.86 5.24 11.86
C ILE A 142 14.61 5.32 10.35
N VAL A 143 14.24 4.19 9.74
CA VAL A 143 14.00 4.06 8.30
C VAL A 143 12.79 4.90 7.88
N GLY A 144 11.63 4.69 8.52
CA GLY A 144 10.38 5.36 8.17
C GLY A 144 10.40 6.89 8.36
N LYS A 145 11.20 7.40 9.32
CA LYS A 145 11.38 8.84 9.56
C LYS A 145 12.61 9.43 8.88
N LYS A 146 13.36 8.62 8.13
CA LYS A 146 14.61 9.00 7.45
C LYS A 146 15.57 9.77 8.38
N GLN A 147 15.85 9.19 9.56
CA GLN A 147 16.75 9.80 10.53
C GLN A 147 18.21 9.66 10.06
N MET A 148 18.64 10.54 9.14
CA MET A 148 19.92 10.45 8.43
C MET A 148 21.12 10.24 9.34
N ASN A 149 21.12 10.85 10.52
CA ASN A 149 22.20 10.73 11.50
C ASN A 149 22.31 9.33 12.14
N LYS A 150 21.26 8.52 12.09
CA LYS A 150 21.21 7.17 12.66
C LYS A 150 21.30 6.06 11.61
N ILE A 151 21.15 6.39 10.33
CA ILE A 151 21.20 5.42 9.24
C ILE A 151 22.56 4.71 9.17
N PRO A 152 23.72 5.40 9.25
CA PRO A 152 25.03 4.71 9.22
C PRO A 152 25.19 3.67 10.32
N ALA A 153 24.86 4.01 11.56
CA ALA A 153 24.92 3.07 12.69
C ALA A 153 23.94 1.88 12.53
N LEU A 154 22.76 2.11 11.96
CA LEU A 154 21.82 1.04 11.66
C LEU A 154 22.36 0.12 10.56
N HIS A 155 22.98 0.69 9.52
CA HIS A 155 23.59 -0.08 8.44
C HIS A 155 24.70 -0.99 8.97
N GLU A 156 25.64 -0.42 9.73
CA GLU A 156 26.72 -1.18 10.38
C GLU A 156 26.17 -2.33 11.21
N LYS A 157 25.17 -2.05 12.05
CA LYS A 157 24.52 -3.05 12.88
C LYS A 157 23.86 -4.18 12.07
N VAL A 158 23.18 -3.87 10.96
CA VAL A 158 22.59 -4.89 10.08
C VAL A 158 23.69 -5.77 9.49
N LEU A 159 24.82 -5.20 9.06
CA LEU A 159 25.94 -5.97 8.53
C LEU A 159 26.63 -6.83 9.59
N GLU A 160 26.84 -6.31 10.80
CA GLU A 160 27.47 -7.04 11.90
C GLU A 160 26.64 -8.23 12.41
N GLN A 161 25.31 -8.07 12.46
CA GLN A 161 24.40 -9.10 12.97
C GLN A 161 23.89 -10.05 11.90
N ALA A 162 24.14 -9.77 10.62
CA ALA A 162 23.72 -10.65 9.54
C ALA A 162 24.47 -11.99 9.57
N ALA A 163 23.77 -13.08 9.25
CA ALA A 163 24.35 -14.43 9.21
C ALA A 163 25.49 -14.56 8.19
N SER A 164 25.53 -13.72 7.17
CA SER A 164 26.67 -13.55 6.26
C SER A 164 26.75 -12.11 5.76
N GLU A 165 27.94 -11.68 5.31
CA GLU A 165 28.14 -10.36 4.73
C GLU A 165 27.24 -10.11 3.52
N LYS A 166 27.13 -11.09 2.61
CA LYS A 166 26.30 -10.99 1.42
C LYS A 166 24.82 -10.88 1.74
N LEU A 167 24.34 -11.65 2.71
CA LEU A 167 22.97 -11.58 3.18
C LEU A 167 22.67 -10.22 3.79
N GLY A 168 23.54 -9.70 4.64
CA GLY A 168 23.40 -8.37 5.24
C GLY A 168 23.35 -7.25 4.20
N GLN A 169 24.25 -7.30 3.21
CA GLN A 169 24.25 -6.35 2.09
C GLN A 169 22.95 -6.42 1.26
N TYR A 170 22.44 -7.62 1.01
CA TYR A 170 21.19 -7.81 0.27
C TYR A 170 19.98 -7.31 1.06
N VAL A 171 19.88 -7.67 2.33
CA VAL A 171 18.82 -7.20 3.25
C VAL A 171 18.82 -5.68 3.32
N TRP A 172 20.00 -5.07 3.44
CA TRP A 172 20.10 -3.61 3.43
C TRP A 172 19.61 -3.02 2.11
N LYS A 173 20.16 -3.47 0.99
CA LYS A 173 19.86 -2.91 -0.34
C LYS A 173 18.43 -3.15 -0.78
N CYS A 174 17.92 -4.37 -0.59
CA CYS A 174 16.62 -4.79 -1.16
C CYS A 174 15.48 -4.77 -0.14
N GLY A 175 15.78 -4.83 1.17
CA GLY A 175 14.80 -4.84 2.23
C GLY A 175 14.64 -3.49 2.93
N VAL A 176 15.73 -2.87 3.34
CA VAL A 176 15.74 -1.63 4.11
C VAL A 176 15.68 -0.40 3.20
N GLY A 177 16.54 -0.35 2.17
CA GLY A 177 16.70 0.79 1.28
C GLY A 177 15.38 1.29 0.67
N PRO A 178 14.55 0.41 0.05
CA PRO A 178 13.30 0.81 -0.57
C PRO A 178 12.30 1.48 0.39
N GLN A 179 12.40 1.23 1.70
CA GLN A 179 11.50 1.79 2.72
C GLN A 179 12.03 3.08 3.35
N MET A 180 13.19 3.59 2.90
CA MET A 180 13.78 4.81 3.45
C MET A 180 12.92 6.04 3.22
N GLY A 181 12.47 6.65 4.30
CA GLY A 181 11.63 7.85 4.29
C GLY A 181 10.14 7.58 4.30
N TYR A 182 9.72 6.36 3.97
CA TYR A 182 8.34 5.94 4.06
C TYR A 182 8.23 4.43 4.27
N SER A 183 7.72 4.03 5.41
CA SER A 183 7.49 2.62 5.72
C SER A 183 6.00 2.39 5.95
N PHE A 184 5.39 1.56 5.12
CA PHE A 184 3.95 1.39 5.07
C PHE A 184 3.48 0.28 6.02
N SER A 185 2.35 0.48 6.72
CA SER A 185 1.76 -0.59 7.56
C SER A 185 0.87 -1.48 6.72
N VAL A 186 1.10 -2.80 6.77
CA VAL A 186 0.28 -3.79 6.06
C VAL A 186 -1.18 -3.77 6.54
N ILE A 187 -1.43 -3.56 7.83
CA ILE A 187 -2.79 -3.52 8.38
C ILE A 187 -3.56 -2.34 7.80
N HIS A 188 -2.91 -1.17 7.73
CA HIS A 188 -3.49 0.02 7.12
C HIS A 188 -3.75 -0.18 5.62
N ALA A 189 -2.77 -0.78 4.90
CA ALA A 189 -2.91 -1.09 3.49
C ALA A 189 -4.07 -2.04 3.20
N LEU A 190 -4.22 -3.09 4.02
CA LEU A 190 -5.31 -4.05 3.89
C LEU A 190 -6.67 -3.40 4.17
N ALA A 191 -6.80 -2.61 5.23
CA ALA A 191 -8.05 -1.89 5.53
C ALA A 191 -8.48 -1.01 4.35
N TYR A 192 -7.55 -0.25 3.77
CA TYR A 192 -7.80 0.58 2.59
C TYR A 192 -8.13 -0.25 1.35
N SER A 193 -7.47 -1.39 1.17
CA SER A 193 -7.76 -2.29 0.05
C SER A 193 -9.16 -2.89 0.16
N PHE A 194 -9.62 -3.25 1.35
CA PHE A 194 -11.00 -3.71 1.54
C PHE A 194 -12.04 -2.63 1.20
N ILE A 195 -11.80 -1.36 1.54
CA ILE A 195 -12.67 -0.25 1.12
C ILE A 195 -12.69 -0.15 -0.42
N GLY A 196 -11.52 -0.25 -1.06
CA GLY A 196 -11.44 -0.26 -2.53
C GLY A 196 -12.17 -1.46 -3.15
N VAL A 197 -12.06 -2.65 -2.56
CA VAL A 197 -12.80 -3.85 -3.01
C VAL A 197 -14.31 -3.67 -2.84
N GLN A 198 -14.78 -3.06 -1.75
CA GLN A 198 -16.19 -2.73 -1.57
C GLN A 198 -16.70 -1.83 -2.69
N THR A 199 -15.94 -0.79 -3.04
CA THR A 199 -16.24 0.11 -4.16
C THR A 199 -16.37 -0.65 -5.48
N LEU A 200 -15.37 -1.46 -5.80
CA LEU A 200 -15.34 -2.26 -7.02
C LEU A 200 -16.48 -3.29 -7.07
N PHE A 201 -16.77 -3.92 -5.94
CA PHE A 201 -17.86 -4.89 -5.80
C PHE A 201 -19.21 -4.24 -6.08
N ILE A 202 -19.50 -3.05 -5.54
CA ILE A 202 -20.73 -2.32 -5.81
C ILE A 202 -20.85 -2.03 -7.31
N ALA A 203 -19.83 -1.46 -7.92
CA ALA A 203 -19.85 -1.06 -9.31
C ALA A 203 -19.91 -2.23 -10.31
N THR A 204 -19.38 -3.41 -9.93
CA THR A 204 -19.35 -4.59 -10.82
C THR A 204 -20.55 -5.54 -10.67
N ASN A 205 -21.26 -5.51 -9.54
CA ASN A 205 -22.35 -6.43 -9.25
C ASN A 205 -23.74 -5.83 -9.43
N TRP A 206 -23.85 -4.51 -9.52
CA TRP A 206 -25.08 -3.79 -9.85
C TRP A 206 -24.88 -2.95 -11.10
N ASN A 207 -25.94 -2.28 -11.56
CA ASN A 207 -25.80 -1.35 -12.67
C ASN A 207 -24.84 -0.20 -12.25
N PRO A 208 -23.74 0.01 -12.96
CA PRO A 208 -22.72 1.01 -12.60
C PRO A 208 -23.28 2.42 -12.40
N ILE A 209 -24.38 2.75 -13.07
CA ILE A 209 -25.03 4.07 -12.95
C ILE A 209 -25.40 4.41 -11.50
N TYR A 210 -25.71 3.42 -10.67
CA TYR A 210 -26.02 3.67 -9.25
C TYR A 210 -24.79 4.15 -8.48
N TRP A 211 -23.63 3.55 -8.76
CA TRP A 211 -22.36 3.98 -8.18
C TRP A 211 -21.96 5.36 -8.70
N ASP A 212 -22.08 5.59 -10.00
CA ASP A 212 -21.73 6.86 -10.65
C ASP A 212 -22.61 8.01 -10.13
N CYS A 213 -23.91 7.79 -10.01
CA CYS A 213 -24.84 8.75 -9.41
C CYS A 213 -24.50 9.05 -7.95
N ALA A 214 -24.18 8.02 -7.13
CA ALA A 214 -23.80 8.21 -5.75
C ALA A 214 -22.51 9.05 -5.64
N CYS A 215 -21.51 8.78 -6.49
CA CYS A 215 -20.27 9.56 -6.54
C CYS A 215 -20.55 11.03 -6.93
N LEU A 216 -21.42 11.28 -7.90
CA LEU A 216 -21.80 12.64 -8.31
C LEU A 216 -22.49 13.38 -7.16
N ILE A 217 -23.42 12.75 -6.46
CA ILE A 217 -24.13 13.33 -5.31
C ILE A 217 -23.15 13.71 -4.22
N VAL A 218 -22.25 12.80 -3.82
CA VAL A 218 -21.24 13.07 -2.79
C VAL A 218 -20.29 14.18 -3.22
N ASN A 219 -19.81 14.18 -4.46
CA ASN A 219 -18.87 15.20 -4.95
C ASN A 219 -19.54 16.56 -5.16
N SER A 220 -20.87 16.62 -5.29
CA SER A 220 -21.63 17.88 -5.36
C SER A 220 -21.79 18.57 -4.00
N GLY A 221 -21.48 17.89 -2.89
CA GLY A 221 -21.68 18.41 -1.54
C GLY A 221 -23.12 18.37 -1.04
N SER A 222 -24.06 17.78 -1.82
CA SER A 222 -25.51 17.82 -1.51
C SER A 222 -25.91 17.00 -0.27
N LEU A 223 -25.01 16.24 0.33
CA LEU A 223 -25.30 15.42 1.51
C LEU A 223 -24.89 16.08 2.85
N GLU A 224 -24.24 17.26 2.81
CA GLU A 224 -23.73 17.91 4.01
C GLU A 224 -24.68 18.97 4.58
N ASP A 225 -25.77 19.32 3.86
CA ASP A 225 -26.70 20.36 4.29
C ASP A 225 -27.73 19.93 5.36
N ASP A 226 -27.87 18.61 5.64
CA ASP A 226 -28.90 18.07 6.54
C ASP A 226 -28.41 17.73 7.96
N ASN A 227 -27.14 17.95 8.30
CA ASN A 227 -26.62 17.71 9.64
C ASN A 227 -26.09 19.00 10.27
N GLU A 228 -26.97 19.95 10.60
CA GLU A 228 -26.73 20.83 11.74
C GLU A 228 -26.81 19.94 12.98
N LEU A 229 -25.68 19.39 13.43
CA LEU A 229 -25.55 18.92 14.79
C LEU A 229 -25.73 20.17 15.67
N GLU A 230 -26.91 20.27 16.30
CA GLU A 230 -27.09 21.13 17.47
C GLU A 230 -26.13 20.62 18.55
N ILE A 231 -24.94 21.22 18.61
CA ILE A 231 -24.05 21.07 19.76
C ILE A 231 -24.62 22.04 20.80
N GLU A 232 -25.24 21.48 21.85
CA GLU A 232 -25.52 22.24 23.05
C GLU A 232 -24.21 22.87 23.54
N GLU A 233 -24.22 24.21 23.67
CA GLU A 233 -23.09 24.98 24.15
C GLU A 233 -22.86 24.66 25.63
N ASP A 234 -21.87 23.84 25.94
CA ASP A 234 -21.22 23.86 27.25
C ASP A 234 -20.21 25.03 27.26
N GLU A 235 -20.51 25.99 28.05
CA GLU A 235 -19.69 27.19 28.30
C GLU A 235 -18.36 26.79 28.94
N ASP A 236 -17.29 26.64 28.21
CA ASP A 236 -15.89 26.77 28.69
C ASP A 236 -14.79 26.26 27.76
N ILE A 237 -15.02 26.13 26.46
CA ILE A 237 -13.93 25.84 25.52
C ILE A 237 -14.00 26.83 24.35
N GLU A 238 -13.02 27.71 24.24
CA GLU A 238 -12.75 28.48 23.02
C GLU A 238 -12.50 27.51 21.86
N SER A 239 -13.55 27.01 21.27
CA SER A 239 -13.48 26.21 20.05
C SER A 239 -13.61 27.13 18.85
N ILE A 240 -12.52 27.28 18.11
CA ILE A 240 -12.56 27.84 16.76
C ILE A 240 -13.40 26.89 15.91
N SER A 241 -14.69 27.18 15.77
CA SER A 241 -15.55 26.48 14.82
C SER A 241 -15.17 26.92 13.41
N VAL A 242 -14.28 26.19 12.77
CA VAL A 242 -14.11 26.28 11.32
C VAL A 242 -15.34 25.61 10.70
N LYS A 243 -16.35 26.40 10.33
CA LYS A 243 -17.38 25.96 9.39
C LYS A 243 -16.68 25.62 8.08
N LYS A 244 -16.34 24.36 7.89
CA LYS A 244 -16.05 23.82 6.57
C LYS A 244 -17.37 23.76 5.81
N THR A 245 -17.68 24.82 5.08
CA THR A 245 -18.65 24.70 3.97
C THR A 245 -18.10 23.65 3.03
N ALA A 246 -18.85 22.57 2.82
CA ALA A 246 -18.53 21.58 1.81
C ALA A 246 -18.36 22.29 0.47
N SER A 247 -17.15 22.28 -0.06
CA SER A 247 -16.89 22.86 -1.37
C SER A 247 -17.18 21.79 -2.44
N THR A 248 -18.08 22.10 -3.36
CA THR A 248 -18.35 21.28 -4.55
C THR A 248 -17.05 20.99 -5.30
N ASP A 249 -16.68 19.73 -5.44
CA ASP A 249 -15.50 19.32 -6.20
C ASP A 249 -15.83 19.19 -7.70
N TYR A 250 -15.83 20.33 -8.37
CA TYR A 250 -16.11 20.39 -9.81
C TYR A 250 -15.13 19.56 -10.65
N GLY A 251 -13.88 19.40 -10.20
CA GLY A 251 -12.89 18.57 -10.89
C GLY A 251 -13.26 17.10 -10.89
N LYS A 252 -13.71 16.57 -9.76
CA LYS A 252 -14.19 15.20 -9.65
C LYS A 252 -15.50 14.97 -10.39
N ILE A 253 -16.42 15.94 -10.34
CA ILE A 253 -17.68 15.89 -11.10
C ILE A 253 -17.39 15.84 -12.61
N ALA A 254 -16.54 16.73 -13.11
CA ALA A 254 -16.18 16.77 -14.53
C ALA A 254 -15.51 15.47 -14.99
N LYS A 255 -14.60 14.92 -14.16
CA LYS A 255 -13.96 13.62 -14.41
C LYS A 255 -15.00 12.49 -14.48
N ALA A 256 -15.86 12.40 -13.49
CA ALA A 256 -16.90 11.38 -13.43
C ALA A 256 -17.87 11.47 -14.63
N MET A 257 -18.29 12.68 -15.03
CA MET A 257 -19.11 12.87 -16.23
C MET A 257 -18.40 12.41 -17.51
N GLY A 258 -17.10 12.68 -17.64
CA GLY A 258 -16.33 12.25 -18.80
C GLY A 258 -16.08 10.74 -18.86
N GLU A 259 -16.20 10.03 -17.75
CA GLU A 259 -16.08 8.56 -17.68
C GLU A 259 -17.43 7.85 -17.88
N ILE A 260 -18.55 8.54 -17.63
CA ILE A 260 -19.93 8.03 -17.84
C ILE A 260 -20.38 8.18 -19.30
N MET A 261 -19.87 9.18 -20.02
CA MET A 261 -20.20 9.45 -21.44
C MET A 261 -19.40 8.55 -22.38
#